data_737c8a302d15abed534438f05b18f651
#
_entry.id   737c8a302d15abed534438f05b18f651
#
_cell.length_a   1.000
_cell.length_b   1.000
_cell.length_c   1.000
_cell.angle_alpha   90.00
_cell.angle_beta   90.00
_cell.angle_gamma   90.00
#
_symmetry.space_group_name_H-M   'P 1'
#
loop_
_entity.id
_entity.type
_entity.pdbx_description
1 polymer ?
#
loop_
_entity_poly.entity_id
_entity_poly.type
_entity_poly.pdbx_seq_one_letter_code
_entity_poly.pdbx_strand_id
1 'polypeptide(L)'
;MTGKFDTFGDLLKGALGTRLSPVEDFLELFAQEVIFEFPYAPEGFPARLEGRDSLAKHLERLGPLLEFDSFELKTVYPSGDTVIFEFSCDGRGAETGNAYDQRYISVVTLRDGQIARYRDYWNPLIALSALGGQDRAAALEGGEAVHG
;
A
#
# COMPACT_ATOMS: atom_id res chain seq x y z
N MET A 1 13.75 9.48 -9.21
CA MET A 1 13.32 8.93 -10.49
C MET A 1 11.81 8.91 -10.58
N THR A 2 11.26 9.33 -11.72
CA THR A 2 9.81 9.34 -11.93
C THR A 2 9.47 8.38 -13.06
N GLY A 3 8.19 8.05 -13.23
CA GLY A 3 7.76 7.21 -14.32
C GLY A 3 6.54 6.39 -13.98
N LYS A 4 6.12 5.57 -14.93
CA LYS A 4 4.97 4.69 -14.79
C LYS A 4 5.43 3.25 -14.60
N PHE A 5 4.68 2.54 -13.76
CA PHE A 5 4.98 1.15 -13.42
C PHE A 5 3.69 0.33 -13.47
N ASP A 6 3.81 -0.93 -13.84
CA ASP A 6 2.66 -1.82 -13.93
C ASP A 6 2.27 -2.37 -12.57
N THR A 7 3.21 -2.50 -11.65
CA THR A 7 2.95 -3.08 -10.34
C THR A 7 3.46 -2.18 -9.23
N PHE A 8 2.88 -2.36 -8.05
CA PHE A 8 3.34 -1.65 -6.87
C PHE A 8 4.79 -2.03 -6.52
N GLY A 9 5.14 -3.30 -6.70
CA GLY A 9 6.51 -3.73 -6.44
C GLY A 9 7.52 -3.01 -7.31
N ASP A 10 7.20 -2.84 -8.59
CA ASP A 10 8.08 -2.12 -9.50
C ASP A 10 8.17 -0.65 -9.13
N LEU A 11 7.06 -0.05 -8.69
CA LEU A 11 7.08 1.32 -8.21
C LEU A 11 8.00 1.47 -7.01
N LEU A 12 7.94 0.54 -6.05
CA LEU A 12 8.81 0.59 -4.88
C LEU A 12 10.27 0.48 -5.26
N LYS A 13 10.59 -0.41 -6.20
CA LYS A 13 11.97 -0.53 -6.67
C LYS A 13 12.43 0.76 -7.36
N GLY A 14 11.55 1.41 -8.09
CA GLY A 14 11.86 2.69 -8.70
C GLY A 14 12.08 3.80 -7.69
N ALA A 15 11.26 3.86 -6.65
CA ALA A 15 11.36 4.91 -5.64
C ALA A 15 12.55 4.70 -4.70
N LEU A 16 12.82 3.46 -4.32
CA LEU A 16 13.82 3.15 -3.30
C LEU A 16 15.17 2.79 -3.88
N GLY A 17 15.18 2.30 -5.13
CA GLY A 17 16.42 2.08 -5.87
C GLY A 17 17.39 1.14 -5.17
N THR A 18 18.64 1.56 -5.12
CA THR A 18 19.71 0.74 -4.56
C THR A 18 19.64 0.59 -3.04
N ARG A 19 18.73 1.28 -2.38
CA ARG A 19 18.51 1.10 -0.95
C ARG A 19 17.88 -0.26 -0.65
N LEU A 20 17.23 -0.87 -1.65
CA LEU A 20 16.64 -2.20 -1.51
C LEU A 20 17.64 -3.26 -1.95
N SER A 21 17.71 -4.34 -1.19
CA SER A 21 18.45 -5.53 -1.61
C SER A 21 17.73 -6.16 -2.79
N PRO A 22 18.47 -6.75 -3.75
CA PRO A 22 17.81 -7.44 -4.88
C PRO A 22 17.05 -8.66 -4.37
N VAL A 23 15.78 -8.74 -4.70
CA VAL A 23 14.93 -9.87 -4.35
C VAL A 23 13.98 -10.16 -5.50
N GLU A 24 13.43 -11.37 -5.54
CA GLU A 24 12.50 -11.75 -6.60
C GLU A 24 11.04 -11.58 -6.19
N ASP A 25 10.72 -11.93 -4.95
CA ASP A 25 9.35 -11.87 -4.48
C ASP A 25 9.05 -10.53 -3.83
N PHE A 26 7.83 -10.05 -4.08
CA PHE A 26 7.38 -8.76 -3.52
C PHE A 26 7.54 -8.71 -1.99
N LEU A 27 7.12 -9.76 -1.30
CA LEU A 27 7.14 -9.75 0.16
C LEU A 27 8.57 -9.70 0.73
N GLU A 28 9.55 -10.15 -0.05
CA GLU A 28 10.94 -10.09 0.39
C GLU A 28 11.51 -8.68 0.42
N LEU A 29 10.81 -7.73 -0.18
CA LEU A 29 11.18 -6.31 -0.05
C LEU A 29 11.03 -5.82 1.39
N PHE A 30 10.20 -6.50 2.18
CA PHE A 30 9.86 -6.08 3.53
C PHE A 30 10.56 -6.94 4.56
N ALA A 31 10.96 -6.31 5.68
CA ALA A 31 11.52 -7.04 6.81
C ALA A 31 10.46 -7.97 7.38
N GLN A 32 10.91 -9.07 8.01
CA GLN A 32 10.01 -10.05 8.61
C GLN A 32 9.06 -9.39 9.62
N GLU A 33 9.58 -8.44 10.40
CA GLU A 33 8.81 -7.74 11.44
C GLU A 33 8.37 -6.35 11.00
N VAL A 34 8.15 -6.15 9.70
CA VAL A 34 7.74 -4.86 9.15
C VAL A 34 6.48 -4.33 9.84
N ILE A 35 6.42 -3.03 10.03
CA ILE A 35 5.22 -2.32 10.49
C ILE A 35 4.69 -1.53 9.31
N PHE A 36 3.45 -1.82 8.91
CA PHE A 36 2.81 -1.15 7.79
C PHE A 36 1.58 -0.43 8.33
N GLU A 37 1.52 0.88 8.16
CA GLU A 37 0.47 1.70 8.75
C GLU A 37 -0.30 2.48 7.70
N PHE A 38 -1.58 2.66 7.96
CA PHE A 38 -2.47 3.48 7.13
C PHE A 38 -3.04 4.58 8.02
N PRO A 39 -2.32 5.71 8.17
CA PRO A 39 -2.73 6.73 9.16
C PRO A 39 -4.10 7.35 8.91
N TYR A 40 -4.57 7.35 7.67
CA TYR A 40 -5.87 7.93 7.34
C TYR A 40 -6.93 6.88 7.05
N ALA A 41 -6.71 5.65 7.51
CA ALA A 41 -7.69 4.58 7.30
C ALA A 41 -9.02 4.94 7.97
N PRO A 42 -10.14 4.90 7.22
CA PRO A 42 -11.44 5.11 7.84
C PRO A 42 -11.83 3.90 8.67
N GLU A 43 -12.88 4.08 9.46
CA GLU A 43 -13.40 2.99 10.27
C GLU A 43 -13.75 1.81 9.37
N GLY A 44 -13.39 0.61 9.80
CA GLY A 44 -13.60 -0.60 9.02
C GLY A 44 -12.40 -1.03 8.20
N PHE A 45 -11.42 -0.15 8.03
CA PHE A 45 -10.17 -0.50 7.38
C PHE A 45 -9.12 -0.82 8.44
N PRO A 46 -8.16 -1.70 8.15
CA PRO A 46 -7.04 -1.88 9.08
C PRO A 46 -6.19 -0.62 9.12
N ALA A 47 -5.79 -0.22 10.33
CA ALA A 47 -4.94 0.96 10.49
C ALA A 47 -3.47 0.59 10.60
N ARG A 48 -3.17 -0.66 10.93
CA ARG A 48 -1.80 -1.10 11.17
C ARG A 48 -1.69 -2.61 10.97
N LEU A 49 -0.64 -3.00 10.26
CA LEU A 49 -0.30 -4.40 10.04
C LEU A 49 1.07 -4.65 10.65
N GLU A 50 1.20 -5.68 11.45
CA GLU A 50 2.47 -6.02 12.09
C GLU A 50 2.97 -7.35 11.55
N GLY A 51 4.13 -7.28 10.91
CA GLY A 51 4.78 -8.45 10.36
C GLY A 51 4.43 -8.71 8.91
N ARG A 52 5.35 -9.41 8.25
CA ARG A 52 5.22 -9.74 6.83
C ARG A 52 3.99 -10.60 6.55
N ASP A 53 3.67 -11.51 7.49
CA ASP A 53 2.51 -12.39 7.30
C ASP A 53 1.20 -11.60 7.32
N SER A 54 1.10 -10.60 8.21
CA SER A 54 -0.10 -9.75 8.24
C SER A 54 -0.24 -8.95 6.96
N LEU A 55 0.87 -8.46 6.44
CA LEU A 55 0.86 -7.75 5.16
C LEU A 55 0.39 -8.68 4.04
N ALA A 56 0.89 -9.91 4.01
CA ALA A 56 0.50 -10.87 2.98
C ALA A 56 -1.01 -11.14 3.02
N LYS A 57 -1.56 -11.31 4.22
CA LYS A 57 -3.00 -11.55 4.37
C LYS A 57 -3.82 -10.36 3.92
N HIS A 58 -3.36 -9.15 4.23
CA HIS A 58 -4.04 -7.94 3.80
C HIS A 58 -4.08 -7.86 2.27
N LEU A 59 -2.98 -8.16 1.61
CA LEU A 59 -2.92 -8.12 0.15
C LEU A 59 -3.85 -9.16 -0.48
N GLU A 60 -3.96 -10.33 0.14
CA GLU A 60 -4.90 -11.35 -0.33
C GLU A 60 -6.35 -10.88 -0.24
N ARG A 61 -6.69 -10.12 0.80
CA ARG A 61 -8.04 -9.58 0.97
C ARG A 61 -8.31 -8.43 0.02
N LEU A 62 -7.28 -7.63 -0.26
CA LEU A 62 -7.42 -6.46 -1.12
C LEU A 62 -7.58 -6.83 -2.58
N GLY A 63 -6.87 -7.88 -3.03
CA GLY A 63 -6.86 -8.25 -4.45
C GLY A 63 -8.23 -8.38 -5.08
N PRO A 64 -9.19 -9.10 -4.46
CA PRO A 64 -10.53 -9.22 -5.03
C PRO A 64 -11.35 -7.94 -5.00
N LEU A 65 -10.94 -6.93 -4.23
CA LEU A 65 -11.73 -5.72 -4.02
C LEU A 65 -11.35 -4.57 -4.94
N LEU A 66 -10.07 -4.49 -5.31
CA LEU A 66 -9.56 -3.38 -6.11
C LEU A 66 -8.76 -3.90 -7.28
N GLU A 67 -8.99 -3.31 -8.45
CA GLU A 67 -8.21 -3.60 -9.64
C GLU A 67 -7.34 -2.39 -9.95
N PHE A 68 -6.04 -2.62 -10.09
CA PHE A 68 -5.08 -1.56 -10.38
C PHE A 68 -4.62 -1.67 -11.82
N ASP A 69 -4.61 -0.55 -12.54
CA ASP A 69 -4.14 -0.52 -13.92
C ASP A 69 -2.67 -0.14 -14.00
N SER A 70 -2.29 0.95 -13.34
CA SER A 70 -0.90 1.40 -13.36
C SER A 70 -0.64 2.31 -12.18
N PHE A 71 0.65 2.53 -11.93
CA PHE A 71 1.13 3.41 -10.87
C PHE A 71 2.06 4.43 -11.50
N GLU A 72 1.99 5.67 -11.01
CA GLU A 72 2.87 6.72 -11.50
C GLU A 72 3.64 7.35 -10.36
N LEU A 73 4.95 7.23 -10.38
CA LEU A 73 5.83 7.83 -9.39
C LEU A 73 6.07 9.29 -9.74
N LYS A 74 5.77 10.19 -8.83
CA LYS A 74 5.85 11.64 -9.07
C LYS A 74 7.13 12.23 -8.52
N THR A 75 7.38 12.10 -7.23
CA THR A 75 8.51 12.76 -6.57
C THR A 75 9.04 11.88 -5.46
N VAL A 76 10.36 11.90 -5.28
CA VAL A 76 11.03 11.13 -4.23
C VAL A 76 11.88 12.09 -3.41
N TYR A 77 11.73 12.00 -2.08
CA TYR A 77 12.45 12.85 -1.12
C TYR A 77 13.24 11.94 -0.18
N PRO A 78 14.52 11.66 -0.49
CA PRO A 78 15.32 10.84 0.41
C PRO A 78 15.79 11.63 1.62
N SER A 79 15.82 10.97 2.78
CA SER A 79 16.30 11.58 4.02
C SER A 79 16.90 10.51 4.91
N GLY A 80 18.17 10.22 4.75
CA GLY A 80 18.87 9.18 5.52
C GLY A 80 18.27 7.81 5.23
N ASP A 81 17.85 7.11 6.28
CA ASP A 81 17.22 5.80 6.15
C ASP A 81 15.75 5.88 5.79
N THR A 82 15.21 7.09 5.68
CA THR A 82 13.80 7.30 5.35
C THR A 82 13.70 7.87 3.95
N VAL A 83 12.76 7.35 3.16
CA VAL A 83 12.45 7.87 1.84
C VAL A 83 10.97 8.17 1.80
N ILE A 84 10.64 9.40 1.41
CA ILE A 84 9.25 9.83 1.23
C ILE A 84 9.03 9.93 -0.27
N PHE A 85 7.91 9.41 -0.77
CA PHE A 85 7.63 9.55 -2.19
C PHE A 85 6.13 9.69 -2.43
N GLU A 86 5.81 10.43 -3.50
CA GLU A 86 4.45 10.69 -3.93
C GLU A 86 4.19 9.89 -5.20
N PHE A 87 3.04 9.23 -5.24
CA PHE A 87 2.64 8.51 -6.43
C PHE A 87 1.12 8.43 -6.52
N SER A 88 0.65 8.01 -7.66
CA SER A 88 -0.77 7.83 -7.90
C SER A 88 -0.99 6.49 -8.58
N CYS A 89 -2.24 6.03 -8.55
CA CYS A 89 -2.62 4.86 -9.33
C CYS A 89 -3.96 5.13 -10.01
N ASP A 90 -4.19 4.36 -11.08
CA ASP A 90 -5.48 4.27 -11.73
C ASP A 90 -6.04 2.88 -11.47
N GLY A 91 -7.33 2.80 -11.25
CA GLY A 91 -7.96 1.52 -11.02
C GLY A 91 -9.44 1.67 -10.77
N ARG A 92 -10.03 0.64 -10.22
CA ARG A 92 -11.46 0.62 -9.92
C ARG A 92 -11.77 -0.40 -8.85
N GLY A 93 -12.90 -0.21 -8.18
CA GLY A 93 -13.45 -1.24 -7.32
C GLY A 93 -13.92 -2.39 -8.19
N ALA A 94 -13.56 -3.62 -7.81
CA ALA A 94 -13.88 -4.78 -8.64
C ALA A 94 -15.37 -5.04 -8.69
N GLU A 95 -16.09 -4.81 -7.58
CA GLU A 95 -17.53 -5.06 -7.52
C GLU A 95 -18.36 -3.87 -7.96
N THR A 96 -17.92 -2.65 -7.61
CA THR A 96 -18.71 -1.45 -7.87
C THR A 96 -18.48 -0.87 -9.26
N GLY A 97 -17.28 -1.09 -9.81
CA GLY A 97 -16.85 -0.41 -11.03
C GLY A 97 -16.49 1.04 -10.82
N ASN A 98 -16.61 1.55 -9.61
CA ASN A 98 -16.29 2.95 -9.32
C ASN A 98 -14.79 3.20 -9.40
N ALA A 99 -14.41 4.39 -9.84
CA ALA A 99 -13.01 4.73 -10.01
C ALA A 99 -12.24 4.64 -8.71
N TYR A 100 -11.02 4.13 -8.80
CA TYR A 100 -10.06 4.16 -7.72
C TYR A 100 -8.80 4.86 -8.26
N ASP A 101 -8.94 6.15 -8.53
CA ASP A 101 -7.83 6.98 -8.97
C ASP A 101 -7.27 7.64 -7.71
N GLN A 102 -6.30 6.96 -7.11
CA GLN A 102 -5.83 7.30 -5.77
C GLN A 102 -4.51 8.03 -5.84
N ARG A 103 -4.29 8.91 -4.88
CA ARG A 103 -3.01 9.60 -4.68
C ARG A 103 -2.45 9.19 -3.33
N TYR A 104 -1.13 8.98 -3.31
CA TYR A 104 -0.46 8.46 -2.13
C TYR A 104 0.76 9.30 -1.79
N ILE A 105 1.02 9.38 -0.49
CA ILE A 105 2.33 9.75 0.03
C ILE A 105 2.76 8.60 0.91
N SER A 106 3.93 8.06 0.62
CA SER A 106 4.49 6.96 1.41
C SER A 106 5.73 7.42 2.14
N VAL A 107 5.80 7.08 3.43
CA VAL A 107 6.96 7.37 4.27
C VAL A 107 7.56 6.02 4.65
N VAL A 108 8.73 5.71 4.12
CA VAL A 108 9.33 4.38 4.22
C VAL A 108 10.66 4.47 4.94
N THR A 109 10.83 3.65 5.97
CA THR A 109 12.09 3.53 6.68
C THR A 109 12.73 2.18 6.30
N LEU A 110 13.99 2.24 5.92
CA LEU A 110 14.74 1.07 5.47
C LEU A 110 15.76 0.64 6.52
N ARG A 111 15.99 -0.66 6.59
CA ARG A 111 17.03 -1.23 7.45
C ARG A 111 17.57 -2.48 6.76
N ASP A 112 18.87 -2.52 6.57
CA ASP A 112 19.55 -3.67 5.98
C ASP A 112 19.00 -4.08 4.62
N GLY A 113 18.66 -3.09 3.81
CA GLY A 113 18.16 -3.35 2.44
C GLY A 113 16.72 -3.77 2.36
N GLN A 114 15.98 -3.68 3.46
CA GLN A 114 14.57 -4.05 3.49
C GLN A 114 13.73 -2.92 4.08
N ILE A 115 12.45 -2.93 3.74
CA ILE A 115 11.50 -1.97 4.30
C ILE A 115 11.15 -2.44 5.72
N ALA A 116 11.54 -1.63 6.71
CA ALA A 116 11.27 -1.95 8.11
C ALA A 116 9.96 -1.32 8.59
N ARG A 117 9.62 -0.16 8.04
CA ARG A 117 8.39 0.53 8.39
C ARG A 117 7.85 1.23 7.15
N TYR A 118 6.55 1.20 6.97
CA TYR A 118 5.87 1.80 5.84
C TYR A 118 4.64 2.53 6.35
N ARG A 119 4.54 3.85 6.12
CA ARG A 119 3.32 4.61 6.39
C ARG A 119 2.76 5.06 5.07
N ASP A 120 1.52 4.66 4.81
CA ASP A 120 0.86 4.85 3.52
C ASP A 120 -0.32 5.79 3.71
N TYR A 121 -0.18 7.01 3.18
CA TYR A 121 -1.23 8.04 3.27
C TYR A 121 -1.97 8.10 1.95
N TRP A 122 -3.28 8.01 2.01
CA TRP A 122 -4.13 8.06 0.81
C TRP A 122 -5.48 8.68 1.17
N ASN A 123 -6.25 9.02 0.13
CA ASN A 123 -7.54 9.68 0.32
C ASN A 123 -8.60 8.65 0.69
N PRO A 124 -9.11 8.68 1.93
CA PRO A 124 -10.10 7.68 2.36
C PRO A 124 -11.43 7.78 1.62
N LEU A 125 -11.79 8.96 1.11
CA LEU A 125 -13.05 9.11 0.39
C LEU A 125 -13.03 8.34 -0.92
N ILE A 126 -11.89 8.32 -1.60
CA ILE A 126 -11.76 7.57 -2.85
C ILE A 126 -11.84 6.08 -2.58
N ALA A 127 -11.19 5.62 -1.50
CA ALA A 127 -11.23 4.21 -1.12
C ALA A 127 -12.66 3.78 -0.78
N LEU A 128 -13.37 4.58 0.01
CA LEU A 128 -14.75 4.26 0.37
C LEU A 128 -15.66 4.18 -0.85
N SER A 129 -15.52 5.14 -1.77
CA SER A 129 -16.32 5.15 -2.98
C SER A 129 -16.07 3.90 -3.83
N ALA A 130 -14.81 3.54 -4.00
CA ALA A 130 -14.46 2.38 -4.83
C ALA A 130 -14.96 1.08 -4.24
N LEU A 131 -14.99 0.97 -2.90
CA LEU A 131 -15.42 -0.24 -2.24
C LEU A 131 -16.94 -0.32 -2.02
N GLY A 132 -17.67 0.75 -2.28
CA GLY A 132 -19.12 0.75 -2.14
C GLY A 132 -19.59 1.14 -0.75
N GLY A 133 -18.77 1.85 0.01
CA GLY A 133 -19.13 2.38 1.31
C GLY A 133 -18.44 1.65 2.46
N GLN A 134 -18.71 2.12 3.66
CA GLN A 134 -18.00 1.65 4.84
C GLN A 134 -18.32 0.20 5.22
N ASP A 135 -19.55 -0.23 5.01
CA ASP A 135 -19.92 -1.61 5.31
C ASP A 135 -19.11 -2.61 4.49
N ARG A 136 -18.88 -2.28 3.23
CA ARG A 136 -18.08 -3.12 2.35
C ARG A 136 -16.61 -3.07 2.72
N ALA A 137 -16.15 -1.92 3.18
CA ALA A 137 -14.76 -1.73 3.58
C ALA A 137 -14.38 -2.63 4.75
N ALA A 138 -15.32 -2.98 5.59
CA ALA A 138 -15.06 -3.88 6.71
C ALA A 138 -14.53 -5.24 6.27
N ALA A 139 -14.74 -5.62 5.03
CA ALA A 139 -14.22 -6.88 4.49
C ALA A 139 -12.69 -6.91 4.50
N LEU A 140 -12.05 -5.75 4.51
CA LEU A 140 -10.58 -5.70 4.58
C LEU A 140 -10.03 -6.18 5.93
N GLU A 141 -10.83 -6.07 6.98
CA GLU A 141 -10.43 -6.60 8.27
C GLU A 141 -10.72 -8.10 8.39
N GLY A 142 -11.42 -8.65 7.40
CA GLY A 142 -11.75 -10.05 7.39
C GLY A 142 -12.59 -10.44 8.58
N GLY A 143 -12.49 -11.68 8.98
CA GLY A 143 -13.26 -12.16 10.11
C GLY A 143 -12.92 -11.50 11.42
N GLU A 144 -11.78 -10.86 11.51
CA GLU A 144 -11.39 -10.19 12.73
C GLU A 144 -12.30 -9.04 13.08
N ALA A 145 -12.94 -8.47 12.09
CA ALA A 145 -13.83 -7.35 12.34
C ALA A 145 -14.93 -7.71 13.32
N VAL A 146 -15.32 -8.97 13.38
CA VAL A 146 -16.39 -9.39 14.26
C VAL A 146 -16.01 -9.34 15.73
N HIS A 147 -14.75 -9.33 16.01
CA HIS A 147 -14.34 -9.26 17.38
C HIS A 147 -14.24 -7.81 17.84
N GLY A 148 -14.59 -6.96 16.98
CA GLY A 148 -14.78 -5.54 17.30
C GLY A 148 -13.55 -4.87 17.68
#